data_9bd0e95d072f1788d17394d3cb50ee21
#
_entry.id   9bd0e95d072f1788d17394d3cb50ee21
#
_cell.length_a   1.000
_cell.length_b   1.000
_cell.length_c   1.000
_cell.angle_alpha   90.00
_cell.angle_beta   90.00
_cell.angle_gamma   90.00
#
_symmetry.space_group_name_H-M   'P 1'
#
loop_
_entity.id
_entity.type
_entity.pdbx_description
1 polymer ?
#
loop_
_entity_poly.entity_id
_entity_poly.type
_entity_poly.pdbx_seq_one_letter_code
_entity_poly.pdbx_strand_id
1 'polypeptide(L)'
;MQQDFAADDLDARADEAPTPAWAPPAPVRDPALLLERTLASHDRTSDLWVFGYASLIWRPEFPAAEQRLARVHGHHRALRMHSRINRGTPEQPGLVFALVRGGSCQGMVYRIERERAEAELRRLWRREMPSGVYDPKWLQCHTNQGPVSALAFTLSRHSPNYTGELDDDALVAILRHARGRFGSTLEYLLKTAVCLRDCGIRDLAIERQVALARRHGLAA
;
A
#
# COMPACT_ATOMS: atom_id res chain seq x y z
N MET A 1 -47.01 24.77 -1.26
CA MET A 1 -46.74 23.82 -2.34
C MET A 1 -45.22 23.69 -2.40
N GLN A 2 -44.73 22.80 -1.60
CA GLN A 2 -43.31 22.58 -1.35
C GLN A 2 -42.97 21.24 -2.00
N GLN A 3 -42.10 21.24 -2.98
CA GLN A 3 -41.62 20.01 -3.64
C GLN A 3 -40.33 19.58 -2.96
N ASP A 4 -40.41 18.46 -2.27
CA ASP A 4 -39.26 17.70 -1.78
C ASP A 4 -38.46 17.10 -2.93
N PHE A 5 -37.19 17.45 -3.04
CA PHE A 5 -36.24 16.71 -3.85
C PHE A 5 -35.60 15.64 -3.00
N ALA A 6 -36.05 14.41 -3.17
CA ALA A 6 -35.37 13.23 -2.66
C ALA A 6 -34.08 13.03 -3.47
N ALA A 7 -32.93 13.02 -2.79
CA ALA A 7 -31.67 12.61 -3.34
C ALA A 7 -31.67 11.08 -3.50
N ASP A 8 -31.70 10.60 -4.73
CA ASP A 8 -31.54 9.18 -5.06
C ASP A 8 -30.09 8.75 -4.77
N ASP A 9 -29.97 8.00 -3.69
CA ASP A 9 -28.74 7.31 -3.27
C ASP A 9 -28.61 6.04 -4.12
N LEU A 10 -28.06 6.18 -5.34
CA LEU A 10 -27.70 5.06 -6.21
C LEU A 10 -26.29 4.56 -5.81
N ASP A 11 -26.23 3.91 -4.67
CA ASP A 11 -25.12 3.03 -4.33
C ASP A 11 -25.25 1.73 -5.16
N ALA A 12 -24.81 1.80 -6.42
CA ALA A 12 -24.74 0.64 -7.30
C ALA A 12 -23.68 -0.32 -6.73
N ARG A 13 -24.13 -1.28 -5.90
CA ARG A 13 -23.43 -2.53 -5.67
C ARG A 13 -23.35 -3.26 -7.01
N ALA A 14 -22.27 -3.02 -7.74
CA ALA A 14 -21.90 -3.89 -8.84
C ALA A 14 -21.53 -5.25 -8.24
N ASP A 15 -22.48 -6.17 -8.22
CA ASP A 15 -22.24 -7.60 -8.08
C ASP A 15 -21.25 -7.98 -9.19
N GLU A 16 -19.96 -8.13 -8.85
CA GLU A 16 -18.96 -8.62 -9.78
C GLU A 16 -19.28 -10.08 -10.06
N ALA A 17 -19.84 -10.34 -11.24
CA ALA A 17 -20.04 -11.68 -11.74
C ALA A 17 -18.70 -12.45 -11.72
N PRO A 18 -18.68 -13.74 -11.32
CA PRO A 18 -17.45 -14.53 -11.31
C PRO A 18 -16.81 -14.51 -12.71
N THR A 19 -15.51 -14.26 -12.77
CA THR A 19 -14.76 -14.25 -14.03
C THR A 19 -14.99 -15.56 -14.78
N PRO A 20 -15.48 -15.54 -16.02
CA PRO A 20 -15.75 -16.76 -16.77
C PRO A 20 -14.49 -17.61 -16.93
N ALA A 21 -14.61 -18.93 -16.85
CA ALA A 21 -13.47 -19.86 -16.97
C ALA A 21 -12.69 -19.76 -18.31
N TRP A 22 -13.23 -19.06 -19.31
CA TRP A 22 -12.61 -18.79 -20.62
C TRP A 22 -11.90 -17.44 -20.69
N ALA A 23 -11.95 -16.60 -19.63
CA ALA A 23 -11.26 -15.34 -19.65
C ALA A 23 -9.76 -15.55 -19.83
N PRO A 24 -9.10 -14.87 -20.80
CA PRO A 24 -7.67 -15.00 -20.98
C PRO A 24 -6.96 -14.62 -19.66
N PRO A 25 -5.86 -15.31 -19.34
CA PRO A 25 -5.09 -14.98 -18.15
C PRO A 25 -4.73 -13.50 -18.19
N ALA A 26 -4.84 -12.81 -17.04
CA ALA A 26 -4.47 -11.41 -16.94
C ALA A 26 -3.07 -11.21 -17.55
N PRO A 27 -2.85 -10.19 -18.37
CA PRO A 27 -1.57 -10.01 -19.05
C PRO A 27 -0.46 -10.00 -18.03
N VAL A 28 0.59 -10.79 -18.28
CA VAL A 28 1.78 -10.82 -17.42
C VAL A 28 2.33 -9.39 -17.37
N ARG A 29 2.34 -8.81 -16.19
CA ARG A 29 2.82 -7.45 -15.97
C ARG A 29 4.34 -7.48 -15.98
N ASP A 30 4.94 -6.82 -16.97
CA ASP A 30 6.39 -6.69 -17.08
C ASP A 30 6.90 -5.57 -16.16
N PRO A 31 7.63 -5.89 -15.07
CA PRO A 31 8.19 -4.89 -14.18
C PRO A 31 9.18 -3.92 -14.90
N ALA A 32 9.92 -4.39 -15.90
CA ALA A 32 10.87 -3.56 -16.64
C ALA A 32 10.14 -2.51 -17.48
N LEU A 33 9.07 -2.91 -18.18
CA LEU A 33 8.26 -1.99 -18.97
C LEU A 33 7.56 -0.94 -18.08
N LEU A 34 7.09 -1.35 -16.90
CA LEU A 34 6.49 -0.43 -15.92
C LEU A 34 7.54 0.57 -15.38
N LEU A 35 8.78 0.13 -15.16
CA LEU A 35 9.87 1.01 -14.75
C LEU A 35 10.15 2.08 -15.80
N GLU A 36 10.35 1.66 -17.06
CA GLU A 36 10.64 2.60 -18.14
C GLU A 36 9.53 3.63 -18.34
N ARG A 37 8.26 3.21 -18.24
CA ARG A 37 7.11 4.13 -18.28
C ARG A 37 7.12 5.11 -17.11
N THR A 38 7.47 4.65 -15.92
CA THR A 38 7.54 5.50 -14.72
C THR A 38 8.69 6.50 -14.82
N LEU A 39 9.86 6.06 -15.31
CA LEU A 39 11.00 6.93 -15.59
C LEU A 39 10.68 7.97 -16.68
N ALA A 40 9.99 7.57 -17.75
CA ALA A 40 9.59 8.47 -18.83
C ALA A 40 8.55 9.53 -18.38
N SER A 41 7.76 9.22 -17.37
CA SER A 41 6.76 10.16 -16.80
C SER A 41 7.34 11.07 -15.70
N HIS A 42 8.56 10.84 -15.26
CA HIS A 42 9.26 11.70 -14.30
C HIS A 42 9.98 12.84 -15.01
N ASP A 43 9.81 14.04 -14.49
CA ASP A 43 10.61 15.20 -14.93
C ASP A 43 12.05 15.06 -14.41
N ARG A 44 12.96 14.71 -15.31
CA ARG A 44 14.39 14.49 -15.01
C ARG A 44 15.12 15.74 -14.50
N THR A 45 14.51 16.92 -14.61
CA THR A 45 15.07 18.20 -14.09
C THR A 45 14.69 18.44 -12.64
N SER A 46 13.77 17.65 -12.10
CA SER A 46 13.27 17.78 -10.74
C SER A 46 13.72 16.62 -9.83
N ASP A 47 13.68 16.85 -8.52
CA ASP A 47 13.91 15.82 -7.51
C ASP A 47 12.80 14.76 -7.56
N LEU A 48 13.14 13.52 -7.24
CA LEU A 48 12.18 12.44 -7.12
C LEU A 48 11.58 12.41 -5.72
N TRP A 49 10.26 12.48 -5.63
CA TRP A 49 9.56 12.24 -4.39
C TRP A 49 8.94 10.84 -4.36
N VAL A 50 9.07 10.14 -3.23
CA VAL A 50 8.50 8.79 -3.01
C VAL A 50 7.60 8.83 -1.79
N PHE A 51 6.37 8.30 -1.90
CA PHE A 51 5.42 8.19 -0.80
C PHE A 51 5.52 6.83 -0.11
N GLY A 52 5.94 6.84 1.16
CA GLY A 52 5.97 5.68 2.04
C GLY A 52 4.74 5.65 2.95
N TYR A 53 4.05 4.52 2.96
CA TYR A 53 2.85 4.34 3.78
C TYR A 53 2.93 3.14 4.75
N ALA A 54 3.96 2.29 4.62
CA ALA A 54 4.19 1.10 5.45
C ALA A 54 5.69 0.84 5.61
N SER A 55 6.23 -0.26 5.05
CA SER A 55 7.64 -0.64 5.25
C SER A 55 8.64 0.42 4.80
N LEU A 56 8.32 1.23 3.81
CA LEU A 56 9.17 2.35 3.40
C LEU A 56 9.33 3.43 4.48
N ILE A 57 8.44 3.51 5.49
CA ILE A 57 8.58 4.47 6.58
C ILE A 57 9.73 4.06 7.52
N TRP A 58 9.83 2.77 7.87
CA TRP A 58 10.84 2.28 8.79
C TRP A 58 12.04 1.60 8.11
N ARG A 59 11.99 1.45 6.79
CA ARG A 59 13.05 0.89 5.97
C ARG A 59 13.03 1.47 4.56
N PRO A 60 13.36 2.75 4.37
CA PRO A 60 13.35 3.38 3.04
C PRO A 60 14.36 2.76 2.09
N GLU A 61 15.56 2.38 2.56
CA GLU A 61 16.68 1.79 1.79
C GLU A 61 17.22 2.67 0.66
N PHE A 62 16.93 3.96 0.69
CA PHE A 62 17.51 4.97 -0.20
C PHE A 62 17.91 6.21 0.61
N PRO A 63 18.94 6.94 0.19
CA PRO A 63 19.30 8.19 0.82
C PRO A 63 18.26 9.26 0.49
N ALA A 64 17.52 9.70 1.49
CA ALA A 64 16.60 10.81 1.36
C ALA A 64 17.28 12.11 1.82
N ALA A 65 17.31 13.11 0.97
CA ALA A 65 17.81 14.45 1.32
C ALA A 65 16.81 15.18 2.23
N GLU A 66 15.55 14.79 2.20
CA GLU A 66 14.48 15.37 3.01
C GLU A 66 13.35 14.34 3.21
N GLN A 67 12.64 14.45 4.34
CA GLN A 67 11.41 13.71 4.60
C GLN A 67 10.35 14.62 5.22
N ARG A 68 9.09 14.42 4.83
CA ARG A 68 7.95 15.21 5.36
C ARG A 68 6.78 14.29 5.64
N LEU A 69 6.03 14.63 6.69
CA LEU A 69 4.72 14.04 6.89
C LEU A 69 3.80 14.49 5.75
N ALA A 70 3.06 13.55 5.18
CA ALA A 70 2.19 13.82 4.03
C ALA A 70 0.87 13.06 4.10
N ARG A 71 -0.15 13.61 3.45
CA ARG A 71 -1.45 12.98 3.27
C ARG A 71 -1.79 12.87 1.80
N VAL A 72 -2.21 11.69 1.38
CA VAL A 72 -2.84 11.45 0.09
C VAL A 72 -4.35 11.28 0.26
N HIS A 73 -5.12 11.78 -0.70
CA HIS A 73 -6.56 11.55 -0.81
C HIS A 73 -6.86 10.55 -1.93
N GLY A 74 -8.03 9.90 -1.86
CA GLY A 74 -8.43 8.89 -2.82
C GLY A 74 -7.76 7.52 -2.67
N HIS A 75 -6.91 7.33 -1.65
CA HIS A 75 -6.28 6.07 -1.30
C HIS A 75 -6.15 5.91 0.22
N HIS A 76 -6.26 4.69 0.72
CA HIS A 76 -6.06 4.36 2.13
C HIS A 76 -5.10 3.17 2.30
N ARG A 77 -4.45 3.09 3.45
CA ARG A 77 -3.63 1.95 3.85
C ARG A 77 -4.52 0.80 4.30
N ALA A 78 -4.28 -0.40 3.76
CA ALA A 78 -5.02 -1.60 4.15
C ALA A 78 -4.11 -2.82 4.21
N LEU A 79 -4.26 -3.66 5.24
CA LEU A 79 -3.55 -4.94 5.38
C LEU A 79 -4.26 -6.01 4.53
N ARG A 80 -4.19 -5.87 3.20
CA ARG A 80 -5.02 -6.63 2.24
C ARG A 80 -4.26 -7.12 1.02
N MET A 81 -2.94 -7.26 1.11
CA MET A 81 -2.15 -7.85 0.05
C MET A 81 -1.50 -9.16 0.51
N HIS A 82 -1.76 -10.24 -0.22
CA HIS A 82 -1.10 -11.52 0.03
C HIS A 82 0.42 -11.41 -0.09
N SER A 83 1.11 -11.98 0.88
CA SER A 83 2.56 -12.12 0.92
C SER A 83 2.92 -13.60 1.02
N ARG A 84 3.33 -14.19 -0.10
CA ARG A 84 3.63 -15.62 -0.23
C ARG A 84 5.12 -15.96 -0.06
N ILE A 85 5.95 -14.96 0.25
CA ILE A 85 7.41 -15.12 0.41
C ILE A 85 7.88 -14.40 1.67
N ASN A 86 7.52 -13.13 1.84
CA ASN A 86 8.11 -12.29 2.86
C ASN A 86 7.46 -12.46 4.24
N ARG A 87 6.13 -12.64 4.30
CA ARG A 87 5.35 -12.74 5.55
C ARG A 87 4.48 -13.99 5.62
N GLY A 88 4.60 -14.88 4.64
CA GLY A 88 3.93 -16.17 4.54
C GLY A 88 4.61 -17.02 3.47
N THR A 89 4.00 -18.18 3.17
CA THR A 89 4.39 -19.09 2.10
C THR A 89 3.27 -19.19 1.06
N PRO A 90 3.48 -19.85 -0.08
CA PRO A 90 2.40 -20.13 -1.03
C PRO A 90 1.22 -20.88 -0.41
N GLU A 91 1.49 -21.84 0.51
CA GLU A 91 0.49 -22.70 1.18
C GLU A 91 -0.20 -21.95 2.32
N GLN A 92 0.52 -21.03 2.98
CA GLN A 92 0.01 -20.23 4.10
C GLN A 92 0.37 -18.76 3.89
N PRO A 93 -0.33 -18.07 2.98
CA PRO A 93 -0.03 -16.68 2.68
C PRO A 93 -0.22 -15.77 3.89
N GLY A 94 0.76 -14.90 4.12
CA GLY A 94 0.62 -13.80 5.06
C GLY A 94 0.06 -12.56 4.38
N LEU A 95 0.07 -11.43 5.10
CA LEU A 95 -0.40 -10.15 4.62
C LEU A 95 0.67 -9.07 4.76
N VAL A 96 0.62 -8.11 3.83
CA VAL A 96 1.32 -6.83 3.93
C VAL A 96 0.36 -5.68 3.61
N PHE A 97 0.72 -4.48 4.07
CA PHE A 97 -0.05 -3.29 3.75
C PHE A 97 0.05 -2.94 2.28
N ALA A 98 -1.07 -2.53 1.72
CA ALA A 98 -1.19 -1.97 0.39
C ALA A 98 -1.87 -0.59 0.46
N LEU A 99 -1.60 0.26 -0.52
CA LEU A 99 -2.30 1.52 -0.73
C LEU A 99 -3.43 1.26 -1.73
N VAL A 100 -4.66 1.21 -1.25
CA VAL A 100 -5.86 0.83 -2.01
C VAL A 100 -6.73 2.05 -2.27
N ARG A 101 -7.42 2.09 -3.40
CA ARG A 101 -8.32 3.19 -3.78
C ARG A 101 -9.43 3.42 -2.74
N GLY A 102 -9.73 4.69 -2.48
CA GLY A 102 -10.76 5.19 -1.54
C GLY A 102 -10.15 5.78 -0.26
N GLY A 103 -10.86 6.72 0.36
CA GLY A 103 -10.46 7.34 1.63
C GLY A 103 -9.22 8.23 1.55
N SER A 104 -8.41 8.23 2.61
CA SER A 104 -7.15 8.96 2.70
C SER A 104 -6.10 8.18 3.48
N CYS A 105 -4.83 8.47 3.24
CA CYS A 105 -3.70 7.86 3.95
C CYS A 105 -2.72 8.94 4.39
N GLN A 106 -2.35 8.94 5.67
CA GLN A 106 -1.14 9.64 6.13
C GLN A 106 0.08 8.73 6.02
N GLY A 107 1.18 9.28 5.59
CA GLY A 107 2.47 8.62 5.42
C GLY A 107 3.59 9.64 5.38
N MET A 108 4.72 9.23 4.83
CA MET A 108 5.89 10.07 4.66
C MET A 108 6.19 10.25 3.17
N VAL A 109 6.60 11.45 2.76
CA VAL A 109 7.24 11.65 1.47
C VAL A 109 8.73 11.85 1.67
N TYR A 110 9.50 11.26 0.77
CA TYR A 110 10.96 11.29 0.79
C TYR A 110 11.46 11.93 -0.48
N ARG A 111 12.32 12.96 -0.35
CA ARG A 111 12.96 13.61 -1.48
C ARG A 111 14.30 12.96 -1.78
N ILE A 112 14.48 12.54 -3.01
CA ILE A 112 15.72 12.01 -3.55
C ILE A 112 16.21 13.02 -4.58
N GLU A 113 17.44 13.48 -4.43
CA GLU A 113 18.06 14.46 -5.31
C GLU A 113 18.07 13.94 -6.77
N ARG A 114 17.80 14.83 -7.71
CA ARG A 114 17.66 14.50 -9.15
C ARG A 114 18.85 13.72 -9.72
N GLU A 115 20.05 14.03 -9.24
CA GLU A 115 21.30 13.38 -9.67
C GLU A 115 21.31 11.88 -9.34
N ARG A 116 20.54 11.47 -8.31
CA ARG A 116 20.40 10.08 -7.85
C ARG A 116 19.05 9.46 -8.20
N ALA A 117 18.11 10.25 -8.69
CA ALA A 117 16.69 9.85 -8.84
C ALA A 117 16.53 8.56 -9.66
N GLU A 118 17.15 8.46 -10.82
CA GLU A 118 17.05 7.27 -11.67
C GLU A 118 17.68 6.04 -11.01
N ALA A 119 18.88 6.17 -10.44
CA ALA A 119 19.59 5.05 -9.82
C ALA A 119 18.81 4.51 -8.61
N GLU A 120 18.32 5.41 -7.75
CA GLU A 120 17.54 5.03 -6.56
C GLU A 120 16.15 4.50 -6.94
N LEU A 121 15.52 5.03 -7.99
CA LEU A 121 14.26 4.48 -8.49
C LEU A 121 14.45 3.04 -9.01
N ARG A 122 15.50 2.78 -9.76
CA ARG A 122 15.83 1.41 -10.23
C ARG A 122 16.10 0.47 -9.04
N ARG A 123 16.74 0.95 -7.98
CA ARG A 123 16.98 0.18 -6.75
C ARG A 123 15.67 -0.11 -6.00
N LEU A 124 14.85 0.91 -5.80
CA LEU A 124 13.54 0.80 -5.17
C LEU A 124 12.62 -0.16 -5.95
N TRP A 125 12.70 -0.11 -7.28
CA TRP A 125 11.92 -0.97 -8.15
C TRP A 125 12.23 -2.46 -7.95
N ARG A 126 13.51 -2.82 -7.86
CA ARG A 126 13.90 -4.22 -7.58
C ARG A 126 13.35 -4.73 -6.25
N ARG A 127 13.14 -3.85 -5.29
CA ARG A 127 12.55 -4.18 -3.99
C ARG A 127 11.03 -4.31 -4.04
N GLU A 128 10.35 -3.32 -4.61
CA GLU A 128 8.88 -3.20 -4.54
C GLU A 128 8.17 -3.90 -5.70
N MET A 129 8.85 -4.03 -6.83
CA MET A 129 8.26 -4.49 -8.09
C MET A 129 8.86 -5.78 -8.67
N PRO A 130 9.38 -6.75 -7.86
CA PRO A 130 10.00 -7.95 -8.43
C PRO A 130 9.03 -8.79 -9.27
N SER A 131 7.73 -8.72 -8.98
CA SER A 131 6.66 -9.43 -9.68
C SER A 131 5.68 -8.49 -10.40
N GLY A 132 5.92 -7.18 -10.42
CA GLY A 132 5.00 -6.20 -11.01
C GLY A 132 3.64 -6.10 -10.32
N VAL A 133 3.54 -6.49 -9.05
CA VAL A 133 2.26 -6.58 -8.32
C VAL A 133 1.56 -5.25 -8.11
N TYR A 134 2.33 -4.18 -7.91
CA TYR A 134 1.78 -2.85 -7.67
C TYR A 134 1.52 -2.07 -8.97
N ASP A 135 0.62 -1.10 -8.86
CA ASP A 135 0.43 -0.02 -9.84
C ASP A 135 1.23 1.20 -9.36
N PRO A 136 2.36 1.54 -9.99
CA PRO A 136 3.07 2.76 -9.68
C PRO A 136 2.24 3.96 -10.16
N LYS A 137 2.04 4.95 -9.28
CA LYS A 137 1.27 6.16 -9.56
C LYS A 137 1.93 7.38 -8.96
N TRP A 138 1.90 8.47 -9.71
CA TRP A 138 2.20 9.79 -9.18
C TRP A 138 0.96 10.33 -8.45
N LEU A 139 1.08 10.51 -7.14
CA LEU A 139 0.00 11.01 -6.29
C LEU A 139 0.34 12.39 -5.74
N GLN A 140 -0.67 13.25 -5.69
CA GLN A 140 -0.56 14.52 -5.00
C GLN A 140 -0.54 14.29 -3.49
N CYS A 141 0.59 14.54 -2.85
CA CYS A 141 0.83 14.40 -1.43
C CYS A 141 0.82 15.77 -0.77
N HIS A 142 -0.12 16.00 0.14
CA HIS A 142 -0.25 17.27 0.87
C HIS A 142 0.66 17.26 2.09
N THR A 143 1.59 18.21 2.17
CA THR A 143 2.51 18.40 3.29
C THR A 143 2.29 19.78 3.94
N ASN A 144 2.89 19.99 5.10
CA ASN A 144 2.90 21.32 5.75
C ASN A 144 3.70 22.40 5.00
N GLN A 145 4.49 22.01 3.99
CA GLN A 145 5.26 22.90 3.12
C GLN A 145 4.68 23.00 1.71
N GLY A 146 3.42 22.64 1.53
CA GLY A 146 2.74 22.58 0.24
C GLY A 146 2.68 21.18 -0.35
N PRO A 147 1.93 21.04 -1.45
CA PRO A 147 1.75 19.75 -2.11
C PRO A 147 2.98 19.36 -2.93
N VAL A 148 3.28 18.05 -2.96
CA VAL A 148 4.31 17.46 -3.82
C VAL A 148 3.73 16.30 -4.60
N SER A 149 4.16 16.12 -5.86
CA SER A 149 3.84 14.92 -6.64
C SER A 149 4.83 13.83 -6.29
N ALA A 150 4.36 12.73 -5.67
CA ALA A 150 5.23 11.64 -5.24
C ALA A 150 4.82 10.31 -5.86
N LEU A 151 5.83 9.50 -6.20
CA LEU A 151 5.61 8.13 -6.65
C LEU A 151 5.12 7.27 -5.47
N ALA A 152 4.00 6.60 -5.67
CA ALA A 152 3.41 5.65 -4.74
C ALA A 152 3.18 4.29 -5.41
N PHE A 153 3.38 3.21 -4.67
CA PHE A 153 3.06 1.85 -5.10
C PHE A 153 1.65 1.49 -4.62
N THR A 154 0.67 1.54 -5.51
CA THR A 154 -0.74 1.26 -5.19
C THR A 154 -1.11 -0.16 -5.58
N LEU A 155 -2.18 -0.70 -4.97
CA LEU A 155 -2.70 -2.03 -5.31
C LEU A 155 -4.11 -1.89 -5.88
N SER A 156 -4.33 -2.47 -7.06
CA SER A 156 -5.67 -2.59 -7.62
C SER A 156 -6.50 -3.61 -6.84
N ARG A 157 -7.80 -3.35 -6.67
CA ARG A 157 -8.74 -4.33 -6.13
C ARG A 157 -8.94 -5.53 -7.06
N HIS A 158 -8.63 -5.40 -8.34
CA HIS A 158 -8.64 -6.49 -9.32
C HIS A 158 -7.33 -7.30 -9.34
N SER A 159 -6.34 -6.95 -8.52
CA SER A 159 -5.11 -7.71 -8.42
C SER A 159 -5.38 -9.09 -7.79
N PRO A 160 -4.84 -10.20 -8.34
CA PRO A 160 -4.94 -11.53 -7.72
C PRO A 160 -4.26 -11.62 -6.35
N ASN A 161 -3.51 -10.59 -5.98
CA ASN A 161 -2.89 -10.49 -4.65
C ASN A 161 -3.74 -9.67 -3.67
N TYR A 162 -4.85 -9.05 -4.11
CA TYR A 162 -5.78 -8.36 -3.23
C TYR A 162 -6.70 -9.38 -2.54
N THR A 163 -6.80 -9.33 -1.22
CA THR A 163 -7.56 -10.32 -0.43
C THR A 163 -9.04 -10.02 -0.32
N GLY A 164 -9.48 -8.84 -0.76
CA GLY A 164 -10.80 -8.35 -0.38
C GLY A 164 -10.89 -7.99 1.11
N GLU A 165 -12.11 -7.94 1.62
CA GLU A 165 -12.35 -7.77 3.05
C GLU A 165 -12.21 -9.12 3.76
N LEU A 166 -11.45 -9.12 4.85
CA LEU A 166 -11.30 -10.27 5.72
C LEU A 166 -12.10 -10.00 7.00
N ASP A 167 -12.83 -11.00 7.47
CA ASP A 167 -13.41 -10.98 8.81
C ASP A 167 -12.31 -11.11 9.89
N ASP A 168 -12.72 -10.90 11.13
CA ASP A 168 -11.80 -10.92 12.28
C ASP A 168 -11.17 -12.31 12.46
N ASP A 169 -11.92 -13.40 12.24
CA ASP A 169 -11.44 -14.77 12.42
C ASP A 169 -10.36 -15.13 11.38
N ALA A 170 -10.61 -14.82 10.11
CA ALA A 170 -9.63 -15.02 9.04
C ALA A 170 -8.35 -14.19 9.29
N LEU A 171 -8.50 -12.93 9.71
CA LEU A 171 -7.36 -12.09 10.04
C LEU A 171 -6.57 -12.67 11.23
N VAL A 172 -7.24 -13.08 12.30
CA VAL A 172 -6.60 -13.70 13.48
C VAL A 172 -5.85 -14.99 13.10
N ALA A 173 -6.44 -15.84 12.26
CA ALA A 173 -5.78 -17.05 11.78
C ALA A 173 -4.48 -16.72 11.03
N ILE A 174 -4.49 -15.72 10.16
CA ILE A 174 -3.30 -15.27 9.43
C ILE A 174 -2.26 -14.67 10.38
N LEU A 175 -2.67 -13.82 11.31
CA LEU A 175 -1.76 -13.21 12.30
C LEU A 175 -1.08 -14.26 13.18
N ARG A 176 -1.77 -15.35 13.50
CA ARG A 176 -1.28 -16.44 14.35
C ARG A 176 -0.28 -17.34 13.62
N HIS A 177 -0.54 -17.66 12.36
CA HIS A 177 0.14 -18.76 11.68
C HIS A 177 1.06 -18.34 10.53
N ALA A 178 0.75 -17.22 9.85
CA ALA A 178 1.49 -16.87 8.65
C ALA A 178 2.88 -16.31 8.99
N ARG A 179 3.91 -17.00 8.50
CA ARG A 179 5.32 -16.63 8.65
C ARG A 179 6.07 -16.87 7.35
N GLY A 180 6.87 -15.91 6.95
CA GLY A 180 7.70 -15.98 5.74
C GLY A 180 9.17 -15.60 6.04
N ARG A 181 9.90 -15.37 4.97
CA ARG A 181 11.35 -15.10 5.00
C ARG A 181 11.76 -13.95 5.93
N PHE A 182 10.92 -12.92 6.05
CA PHE A 182 11.20 -11.73 6.86
C PHE A 182 10.38 -11.67 8.17
N GLY A 183 9.87 -12.81 8.64
CA GLY A 183 9.07 -12.93 9.86
C GLY A 183 7.57 -13.04 9.59
N SER A 184 6.75 -12.89 10.64
CA SER A 184 5.30 -13.09 10.56
C SER A 184 4.56 -11.83 10.07
N THR A 185 3.29 -12.03 9.67
CA THR A 185 2.35 -10.93 9.43
C THR A 185 2.13 -10.10 10.69
N LEU A 186 2.05 -10.75 11.86
CA LEU A 186 1.89 -10.08 13.15
C LEU A 186 3.07 -9.13 13.46
N GLU A 187 4.31 -9.62 13.34
CA GLU A 187 5.51 -8.79 13.55
C GLU A 187 5.51 -7.57 12.62
N TYR A 188 5.10 -7.75 11.37
CA TYR A 188 4.99 -6.67 10.39
C TYR A 188 3.92 -5.65 10.76
N LEU A 189 2.74 -6.10 11.20
CA LEU A 189 1.65 -5.24 11.68
C LEU A 189 2.11 -4.41 12.87
N LEU A 190 2.67 -5.06 13.90
CA LEU A 190 3.10 -4.39 15.13
C LEU A 190 4.22 -3.39 14.87
N LYS A 191 5.22 -3.77 14.06
CA LYS A 191 6.32 -2.86 13.68
C LYS A 191 5.81 -1.64 12.92
N THR A 192 4.88 -1.83 12.01
CA THR A 192 4.27 -0.71 11.26
C THR A 192 3.47 0.19 12.20
N ALA A 193 2.69 -0.37 13.12
CA ALA A 193 1.92 0.38 14.10
C ALA A 193 2.80 1.25 15.02
N VAL A 194 3.92 0.70 15.50
CA VAL A 194 4.90 1.46 16.31
C VAL A 194 5.47 2.60 15.49
N CYS A 195 5.99 2.30 14.30
CA CYS A 195 6.63 3.31 13.46
C CYS A 195 5.69 4.46 13.06
N LEU A 196 4.41 4.16 12.78
CA LEU A 196 3.44 5.21 12.49
C LEU A 196 3.20 6.11 13.70
N ARG A 197 3.09 5.55 14.91
CA ARG A 197 2.97 6.34 16.14
C ARG A 197 4.19 7.22 16.39
N ASP A 198 5.40 6.68 16.18
CA ASP A 198 6.66 7.43 16.31
C ASP A 198 6.75 8.61 15.33
N CYS A 199 6.11 8.46 14.15
CA CYS A 199 5.96 9.53 13.16
C CYS A 199 4.78 10.48 13.45
N GLY A 200 4.05 10.32 14.56
CA GLY A 200 2.87 11.10 14.88
C GLY A 200 1.64 10.78 14.01
N ILE A 201 1.64 9.64 13.33
CA ILE A 201 0.54 9.19 12.46
C ILE A 201 -0.40 8.30 13.26
N ARG A 202 -1.64 8.74 13.42
CA ARG A 202 -2.71 7.92 13.99
C ARG A 202 -3.48 7.22 12.88
N ASP A 203 -3.51 5.89 12.90
CA ASP A 203 -4.24 5.06 11.95
C ASP A 203 -5.20 4.12 12.70
N LEU A 204 -6.50 4.47 12.68
CA LEU A 204 -7.51 3.74 13.42
C LEU A 204 -7.69 2.30 12.94
N ALA A 205 -7.48 2.02 11.66
CA ALA A 205 -7.59 0.67 11.13
C ALA A 205 -6.47 -0.24 11.69
N ILE A 206 -5.25 0.27 11.72
CA ILE A 206 -4.12 -0.45 12.32
C ILE A 206 -4.33 -0.62 13.83
N GLU A 207 -4.77 0.42 14.55
CA GLU A 207 -5.04 0.32 15.99
C GLU A 207 -6.10 -0.76 16.30
N ARG A 208 -7.15 -0.86 15.48
CA ARG A 208 -8.18 -1.92 15.60
C ARG A 208 -7.58 -3.31 15.37
N GLN A 209 -6.69 -3.49 14.36
CA GLN A 209 -6.03 -4.77 14.08
C GLN A 209 -5.07 -5.17 15.20
N VAL A 210 -4.32 -4.22 15.78
CA VAL A 210 -3.46 -4.46 16.95
C VAL A 210 -4.32 -4.83 18.18
N ALA A 211 -5.41 -4.13 18.42
CA ALA A 211 -6.33 -4.47 19.51
C ALA A 211 -6.97 -5.85 19.32
N LEU A 212 -7.29 -6.23 18.07
CA LEU A 212 -7.78 -7.57 17.76
C LEU A 212 -6.71 -8.63 18.10
N ALA A 213 -5.47 -8.43 17.67
CA ALA A 213 -4.36 -9.33 17.99
C ALA A 213 -4.18 -9.51 19.50
N ARG A 214 -4.27 -8.41 20.28
CA ARG A 214 -4.21 -8.43 21.76
C ARG A 214 -5.35 -9.21 22.38
N ARG A 215 -6.59 -8.99 21.95
CA ARG A 215 -7.76 -9.75 22.47
C ARG A 215 -7.62 -11.25 22.28
N HIS A 216 -6.87 -11.69 21.25
CA HIS A 216 -6.62 -13.11 20.96
C HIS A 216 -5.29 -13.62 21.53
N GLY A 217 -4.61 -12.85 22.40
CA GLY A 217 -3.38 -13.24 23.06
C GLY A 217 -2.17 -13.37 22.13
N LEU A 218 -2.21 -12.70 20.95
CA LEU A 218 -1.10 -12.75 19.98
C LEU A 218 -0.05 -11.65 20.21
N ALA A 219 -0.40 -10.61 20.94
CA ALA A 219 0.50 -9.51 21.30
C ALA A 219 0.21 -9.03 22.72
N ALA A 220 1.24 -8.45 23.39
CA ALA A 220 1.13 -7.82 24.69
C ALA A 220 0.45 -6.44 24.61
#